data_1eba700a6d2c2a26c72617962c1e81ac
#
_entry.id   1eba700a6d2c2a26c72617962c1e81ac
#
_cell.length_a   1.000
_cell.length_b   1.000
_cell.length_c   1.000
_cell.angle_alpha   90.00
_cell.angle_beta   90.00
_cell.angle_gamma   90.00
#
_symmetry.space_group_name_H-M   'P 1'
#
loop_
_entity.id
_entity.type
_entity.pdbx_description
1 polymer ?
#
loop_
_entity_poly.entity_id
_entity_poly.type
_entity_poly.pdbx_seq_one_letter_code
_entity_poly.pdbx_strand_id
1 'polypeptide(L)'
;MKKINKVYLVIASIVLMFSMKSNAQIVKAEIRATGLTCSMCSNAINKQLKALPEVINVETDLNTNTFTVTLKEGNELSPKTFKEKVEKAGFFIGSLVITAKAETISKSPYILVNDKKGVTEVVQFQVVDKGYVTEKEFKKLSKSYKDISTYVANSEDDFHIKILN
;
A
#
# COMPACT_ATOMS: atom_id res chain seq x y z
N MET A 1 2.01 54.27 3.85
CA MET A 1 2.47 52.99 3.29
C MET A 1 3.29 52.25 4.36
N LYS A 2 2.72 51.19 5.00
CA LYS A 2 3.42 50.41 6.04
C LYS A 2 4.52 49.56 5.39
N LYS A 3 5.77 49.76 5.81
CA LYS A 3 6.90 48.89 5.41
C LYS A 3 6.60 47.49 5.93
N ILE A 4 6.17 46.58 5.07
CA ILE A 4 6.08 45.16 5.38
C ILE A 4 7.50 44.65 5.62
N ASN A 5 7.82 44.32 6.87
CA ASN A 5 9.15 43.84 7.24
C ASN A 5 9.49 42.61 6.42
N LYS A 6 10.66 42.60 5.75
CA LYS A 6 11.16 41.43 4.96
C LYS A 6 11.14 40.13 5.76
N VAL A 7 11.24 40.21 7.07
CA VAL A 7 11.15 39.07 8.01
C VAL A 7 9.76 38.40 7.95
N TYR A 8 8.66 39.16 7.86
CA TYR A 8 7.31 38.60 7.73
C TYR A 8 7.09 37.87 6.40
N LEU A 9 7.68 38.40 5.31
CA LEU A 9 7.63 37.74 4.01
C LEU A 9 8.40 36.43 4.00
N VAL A 10 9.54 36.33 4.67
CA VAL A 10 10.33 35.10 4.78
C VAL A 10 9.61 34.07 5.65
N ILE A 11 9.02 34.46 6.76
CA ILE A 11 8.25 33.56 7.64
C ILE A 11 7.00 33.06 6.92
N ALA A 12 6.27 33.92 6.21
CA ALA A 12 5.11 33.51 5.41
C ALA A 12 5.48 32.55 4.29
N SER A 13 6.63 32.70 3.64
CA SER A 13 7.16 31.79 2.63
C SER A 13 7.53 30.42 3.21
N ILE A 14 8.12 30.37 4.40
CA ILE A 14 8.47 29.12 5.10
C ILE A 14 7.21 28.36 5.52
N VAL A 15 6.19 29.06 6.02
CA VAL A 15 4.91 28.42 6.42
C VAL A 15 4.17 27.83 5.23
N LEU A 16 4.21 28.46 4.06
CA LEU A 16 3.61 27.94 2.82
C LEU A 16 4.30 26.68 2.29
N MET A 17 5.59 26.49 2.54
CA MET A 17 6.33 25.30 2.11
C MET A 17 6.02 24.05 2.94
N PHE A 18 5.48 24.19 4.15
CA PHE A 18 5.12 23.05 5.02
C PHE A 18 3.72 22.48 4.75
N SER A 19 2.93 23.05 3.86
CA SER A 19 1.52 22.68 3.67
C SER A 19 1.26 21.60 2.61
N MET A 20 2.27 21.01 1.97
CA MET A 20 2.07 19.94 0.99
C MET A 20 2.29 18.56 1.61
N LYS A 21 1.49 18.20 2.60
CA LYS A 21 1.31 16.78 2.94
C LYS A 21 0.41 16.16 1.88
N SER A 22 1.00 15.51 0.91
CA SER A 22 0.29 14.61 0.01
C SER A 22 -0.05 13.35 0.81
N ASN A 23 -1.24 13.32 1.37
CA ASN A 23 -1.74 12.15 2.09
C ASN A 23 -2.07 11.07 1.06
N ALA A 24 -1.14 10.13 0.85
CA ALA A 24 -1.45 8.84 0.26
C ALA A 24 -2.42 8.15 1.23
N GLN A 25 -3.68 7.95 0.84
CA GLN A 25 -4.70 7.47 1.76
C GLN A 25 -5.19 6.10 1.34
N ILE A 26 -4.64 5.07 2.00
CA ILE A 26 -5.17 3.71 1.93
C ILE A 26 -6.40 3.65 2.83
N VAL A 27 -7.54 3.23 2.27
CA VAL A 27 -8.80 3.07 3.01
C VAL A 27 -8.90 1.67 3.58
N LYS A 28 -8.53 0.66 2.77
CA LYS A 28 -8.63 -0.75 3.12
C LYS A 28 -7.49 -1.55 2.48
N ALA A 29 -7.01 -2.57 3.19
CA ALA A 29 -6.09 -3.57 2.64
C ALA A 29 -6.65 -4.97 2.85
N GLU A 30 -6.67 -5.78 1.80
CA GLU A 30 -7.05 -7.20 1.83
C GLU A 30 -5.79 -8.02 1.60
N ILE A 31 -5.34 -8.71 2.64
CA ILE A 31 -4.08 -9.44 2.69
C ILE A 31 -4.40 -10.92 2.74
N ARG A 32 -4.11 -11.66 1.68
CA ARG A 32 -4.14 -13.12 1.73
C ARG A 32 -2.75 -13.62 2.08
N ALA A 33 -2.62 -14.24 3.24
CA ALA A 33 -1.37 -14.81 3.69
C ALA A 33 -1.21 -16.28 3.26
N THR A 34 0.05 -16.70 3.15
CA THR A 34 0.42 -18.10 2.81
C THR A 34 1.23 -18.74 3.94
N GLY A 35 1.23 -20.08 3.97
CA GLY A 35 1.92 -20.84 5.00
C GLY A 35 1.10 -21.06 6.28
N LEU A 36 -0.16 -20.61 6.33
CA LEU A 36 -1.04 -20.82 7.47
C LEU A 36 -1.58 -22.26 7.45
N THR A 37 -1.37 -22.96 8.55
CA THR A 37 -1.86 -24.34 8.74
C THR A 37 -2.84 -24.48 9.90
N CYS A 38 -3.00 -23.42 10.71
CA CYS A 38 -3.86 -23.46 11.89
C CYS A 38 -4.37 -22.06 12.28
N SER A 39 -5.44 -22.02 13.08
CA SER A 39 -6.05 -20.78 13.60
C SER A 39 -5.11 -19.92 14.46
N MET A 40 -4.17 -20.56 15.16
CA MET A 40 -3.16 -19.82 15.95
C MET A 40 -2.23 -18.98 15.05
N CYS A 41 -1.91 -19.49 13.87
CA CYS A 41 -1.11 -18.77 12.87
C CYS A 41 -1.84 -17.51 12.41
N SER A 42 -3.13 -17.61 12.10
CA SER A 42 -3.95 -16.46 11.73
C SER A 42 -4.04 -15.41 12.85
N ASN A 43 -4.10 -15.85 14.11
CA ASN A 43 -4.10 -14.95 15.27
C ASN A 43 -2.79 -14.17 15.41
N ALA A 44 -1.64 -14.77 15.08
CA ALA A 44 -0.34 -14.08 15.09
C ALA A 44 -0.32 -12.91 14.09
N ILE A 45 -0.80 -13.13 12.86
CA ILE A 45 -0.91 -12.06 11.85
C ILE A 45 -1.91 -10.99 12.31
N ASN A 46 -3.09 -11.38 12.79
CA ASN A 46 -4.11 -10.47 13.27
C ASN A 46 -3.57 -9.53 14.35
N LYS A 47 -2.81 -10.05 15.34
CA LYS A 47 -2.15 -9.25 16.38
C LYS A 47 -1.16 -8.25 15.80
N GLN A 48 -0.33 -8.65 14.83
CA GLN A 48 0.63 -7.75 14.21
C GLN A 48 -0.04 -6.62 13.42
N LEU A 49 -1.13 -6.91 12.72
CA LEU A 49 -1.89 -5.91 11.98
C LEU A 49 -2.63 -4.95 12.92
N LYS A 50 -3.27 -5.46 13.99
CA LYS A 50 -3.94 -4.65 15.01
C LYS A 50 -2.99 -3.77 15.82
N ALA A 51 -1.71 -4.09 15.86
CA ALA A 51 -0.69 -3.27 16.54
C ALA A 51 -0.34 -1.98 15.80
N LEU A 52 -0.84 -1.78 14.56
CA LEU A 52 -0.69 -0.53 13.83
C LEU A 52 -1.68 0.52 14.37
N PRO A 53 -1.22 1.72 14.78
CA PRO A 53 -2.09 2.77 15.34
C PRO A 53 -3.16 3.26 14.38
N GLU A 54 -2.91 3.13 13.06
CA GLU A 54 -3.80 3.54 11.98
C GLU A 54 -4.91 2.54 11.70
N VAL A 55 -4.84 1.34 12.26
CA VAL A 55 -5.83 0.28 12.05
C VAL A 55 -7.05 0.52 12.92
N ILE A 56 -8.23 0.55 12.30
CA ILE A 56 -9.54 0.59 12.97
C ILE A 56 -9.99 -0.83 13.30
N ASN A 57 -9.94 -1.73 12.32
CA ASN A 57 -10.41 -3.09 12.43
C ASN A 57 -9.61 -4.06 11.57
N VAL A 58 -9.54 -5.32 12.00
CA VAL A 58 -9.02 -6.43 11.22
C VAL A 58 -10.03 -7.58 11.28
N GLU A 59 -10.65 -7.89 10.16
CA GLU A 59 -11.50 -9.05 9.96
C GLU A 59 -10.67 -10.19 9.38
N THR A 60 -10.88 -11.41 9.84
CA THR A 60 -10.12 -12.57 9.40
C THR A 60 -11.05 -13.63 8.84
N ASP A 61 -10.90 -13.96 7.57
CA ASP A 61 -11.52 -15.12 6.94
C ASP A 61 -10.53 -16.28 6.97
N LEU A 62 -10.83 -17.28 7.81
CA LEU A 62 -10.00 -18.47 7.98
C LEU A 62 -10.10 -19.43 6.78
N ASN A 63 -11.16 -19.37 5.99
CA ASN A 63 -11.34 -20.25 4.84
C ASN A 63 -10.41 -19.87 3.69
N THR A 64 -10.23 -18.57 3.49
CA THR A 64 -9.38 -18.01 2.42
C THR A 64 -8.02 -17.53 2.93
N ASN A 65 -7.80 -17.57 4.25
CA ASN A 65 -6.64 -16.99 4.91
C ASN A 65 -6.46 -15.48 4.57
N THR A 66 -7.57 -14.75 4.47
CA THR A 66 -7.62 -13.35 4.12
C THR A 66 -7.87 -12.47 5.34
N PHE A 67 -7.09 -11.41 5.48
CA PHE A 67 -7.21 -10.39 6.51
C PHE A 67 -7.65 -9.09 5.85
N THR A 68 -8.84 -8.63 6.19
CA THR A 68 -9.37 -7.34 5.74
C THR A 68 -9.07 -6.29 6.80
N VAL A 69 -8.19 -5.35 6.48
CA VAL A 69 -7.74 -4.29 7.37
C VAL A 69 -8.42 -2.99 6.98
N THR A 70 -9.20 -2.41 7.88
CA THR A 70 -9.81 -1.08 7.72
C THR A 70 -8.95 -0.04 8.42
N LEU A 71 -8.68 1.08 7.76
CA LEU A 71 -7.73 2.10 8.18
C LEU A 71 -8.41 3.42 8.49
N LYS A 72 -7.80 4.18 9.40
CA LYS A 72 -8.17 5.56 9.72
C LYS A 72 -7.90 6.47 8.52
N GLU A 73 -8.70 7.50 8.38
CA GLU A 73 -8.41 8.57 7.42
C GLU A 73 -7.10 9.30 7.77
N GLY A 74 -6.41 9.80 6.75
CA GLY A 74 -5.17 10.55 6.94
C GLY A 74 -3.95 9.68 7.29
N ASN A 75 -4.02 8.34 7.09
CA ASN A 75 -2.88 7.48 7.32
C ASN A 75 -1.83 7.63 6.19
N GLU A 76 -0.58 7.34 6.54
CA GLU A 76 0.57 7.36 5.63
C GLU A 76 1.14 5.94 5.40
N LEU A 77 0.33 4.91 5.60
CA LEU A 77 0.77 3.53 5.43
C LEU A 77 1.06 3.21 3.96
N SER A 78 2.02 2.33 3.76
CA SER A 78 2.42 1.82 2.45
C SER A 78 2.22 0.30 2.36
N PRO A 79 2.22 -0.30 1.17
CA PRO A 79 2.20 -1.74 1.00
C PRO A 79 3.29 -2.46 1.80
N LYS A 80 4.48 -1.84 1.94
CA LYS A 80 5.63 -2.35 2.69
C LYS A 80 5.29 -2.60 4.16
N THR A 81 4.53 -1.71 4.78
CA THR A 81 4.11 -1.85 6.18
C THR A 81 3.32 -3.14 6.43
N PHE A 82 2.40 -3.49 5.53
CA PHE A 82 1.63 -4.74 5.66
C PHE A 82 2.51 -5.97 5.48
N LYS A 83 3.42 -5.94 4.50
CA LYS A 83 4.39 -7.01 4.26
C LYS A 83 5.23 -7.27 5.51
N GLU A 84 5.83 -6.23 6.08
CA GLU A 84 6.66 -6.32 7.30
C GLU A 84 5.88 -6.90 8.48
N LYS A 85 4.60 -6.54 8.65
CA LYS A 85 3.76 -7.09 9.74
C LYS A 85 3.45 -8.56 9.56
N VAL A 86 3.19 -9.01 8.34
CA VAL A 86 2.95 -10.43 8.03
C VAL A 86 4.24 -11.24 8.18
N GLU A 87 5.37 -10.73 7.68
CA GLU A 87 6.69 -11.36 7.83
C GLU A 87 7.14 -11.44 9.29
N LYS A 88 6.88 -10.40 10.08
CA LYS A 88 7.13 -10.40 11.55
C LYS A 88 6.32 -11.46 12.28
N ALA A 89 5.15 -11.83 11.77
CA ALA A 89 4.37 -12.95 12.29
C ALA A 89 4.91 -14.32 11.83
N GLY A 90 5.92 -14.37 10.95
CA GLY A 90 6.53 -15.60 10.42
C GLY A 90 5.86 -16.14 9.16
N PHE A 91 5.10 -15.31 8.43
CA PHE A 91 4.33 -15.71 7.25
C PHE A 91 4.65 -14.84 6.05
N PHE A 92 4.10 -15.20 4.87
CA PHE A 92 4.29 -14.47 3.63
C PHE A 92 2.97 -14.02 3.03
N ILE A 93 3.03 -12.95 2.24
CA ILE A 93 1.87 -12.48 1.47
C ILE A 93 1.74 -13.33 0.20
N GLY A 94 0.55 -13.84 -0.03
CA GLY A 94 0.18 -14.51 -1.28
C GLY A 94 -0.61 -13.61 -2.23
N SER A 95 -1.27 -12.56 -1.69
CA SER A 95 -1.90 -11.49 -2.46
C SER A 95 -2.13 -10.28 -1.56
N LEU A 96 -1.86 -9.09 -2.07
CA LEU A 96 -2.18 -7.82 -1.40
C LEU A 96 -3.01 -6.97 -2.35
N VAL A 97 -4.27 -6.76 -1.97
CA VAL A 97 -5.20 -5.86 -2.66
C VAL A 97 -5.46 -4.65 -1.78
N ILE A 98 -5.30 -3.46 -2.34
CA ILE A 98 -5.47 -2.20 -1.64
C ILE A 98 -6.60 -1.41 -2.26
N THR A 99 -7.42 -0.82 -1.42
CA THR A 99 -8.41 0.18 -1.78
C THR A 99 -7.91 1.54 -1.29
N ALA A 100 -7.72 2.48 -2.20
CA ALA A 100 -7.20 3.80 -1.90
C ALA A 100 -7.87 4.89 -2.75
N LYS A 101 -7.70 6.16 -2.39
CA LYS A 101 -8.10 7.28 -3.24
C LYS A 101 -7.29 7.27 -4.54
N ALA A 102 -7.91 7.62 -5.66
CA ALA A 102 -7.26 7.62 -6.98
C ALA A 102 -6.00 8.52 -7.02
N GLU A 103 -5.98 9.59 -6.23
CA GLU A 103 -4.83 10.48 -6.09
C GLU A 103 -3.59 9.76 -5.54
N THR A 104 -3.79 8.70 -4.72
CA THR A 104 -2.70 7.92 -4.12
C THR A 104 -1.84 7.25 -5.18
N ILE A 105 -2.49 6.66 -6.20
CA ILE A 105 -1.79 5.91 -7.26
C ILE A 105 -1.26 6.78 -8.39
N SER A 106 -1.64 8.06 -8.43
CA SER A 106 -1.18 9.01 -9.45
C SER A 106 0.24 9.52 -9.22
N LYS A 107 0.84 9.16 -8.09
CA LYS A 107 2.16 9.65 -7.67
C LYS A 107 3.07 8.47 -7.33
N SER A 108 4.41 8.71 -7.46
CA SER A 108 5.41 7.81 -6.90
C SER A 108 5.06 7.50 -5.42
N PRO A 109 5.25 6.27 -4.96
CA PRO A 109 6.01 5.19 -5.58
C PRO A 109 5.18 4.15 -6.37
N TYR A 110 3.98 4.47 -6.84
CA TYR A 110 3.12 3.53 -7.54
C TYR A 110 3.33 3.58 -9.06
N ILE A 111 3.55 2.42 -9.68
CA ILE A 111 3.75 2.24 -11.12
C ILE A 111 2.64 1.33 -11.66
N LEU A 112 1.84 1.85 -12.57
CA LEU A 112 0.74 1.11 -13.18
C LEU A 112 1.26 0.15 -14.25
N VAL A 113 0.91 -1.14 -14.16
CA VAL A 113 1.34 -2.17 -15.11
C VAL A 113 0.23 -2.63 -16.08
N ASN A 114 -0.98 -2.08 -15.97
CA ASN A 114 -2.06 -2.34 -16.90
C ASN A 114 -2.71 -1.04 -17.39
N ASP A 115 -3.33 -1.06 -18.58
CA ASP A 115 -3.92 0.11 -19.24
C ASP A 115 -5.25 0.58 -18.61
N LYS A 116 -5.70 -0.06 -17.53
CA LYS A 116 -6.90 0.37 -16.83
C LYS A 116 -6.63 1.68 -16.10
N LYS A 117 -7.38 2.71 -16.42
CA LYS A 117 -7.40 3.96 -15.65
C LYS A 117 -8.54 3.88 -14.64
N GLY A 118 -8.23 4.09 -13.37
CA GLY A 118 -9.25 4.26 -12.34
C GLY A 118 -10.10 5.49 -12.68
N VAL A 119 -11.40 5.29 -12.94
CA VAL A 119 -12.34 6.34 -13.31
C VAL A 119 -13.10 6.85 -12.09
N THR A 120 -12.92 6.21 -10.93
CA THR A 120 -13.64 6.48 -9.68
C THR A 120 -12.74 7.19 -8.66
N GLU A 121 -13.35 7.90 -7.73
CA GLU A 121 -12.65 8.58 -6.61
C GLU A 121 -11.82 7.59 -5.77
N VAL A 122 -12.29 6.35 -5.66
CA VAL A 122 -11.63 5.25 -4.95
C VAL A 122 -11.32 4.12 -5.92
N VAL A 123 -10.09 3.66 -5.93
CA VAL A 123 -9.60 2.58 -6.78
C VAL A 123 -9.19 1.37 -5.96
N GLN A 124 -9.43 0.19 -6.52
CA GLN A 124 -8.95 -1.06 -5.99
C GLN A 124 -7.83 -1.60 -6.90
N PHE A 125 -6.68 -1.90 -6.32
CA PHE A 125 -5.53 -2.41 -7.05
C PHE A 125 -4.79 -3.51 -6.29
N GLN A 126 -4.17 -4.40 -7.03
CA GLN A 126 -3.28 -5.43 -6.51
C GLN A 126 -1.82 -4.99 -6.68
N VAL A 127 -1.02 -5.16 -5.62
CA VAL A 127 0.44 -5.03 -5.71
C VAL A 127 0.99 -6.33 -6.27
N VAL A 128 1.79 -6.25 -7.34
CA VAL A 128 2.23 -7.43 -8.12
C VAL A 128 3.72 -7.72 -8.02
N ASP A 129 4.45 -7.01 -7.18
CA ASP A 129 5.87 -7.20 -6.95
C ASP A 129 6.18 -8.47 -6.17
N LYS A 130 7.46 -8.86 -6.20
CA LYS A 130 7.98 -9.98 -5.43
C LYS A 130 7.72 -9.77 -3.93
N GLY A 131 7.17 -10.81 -3.28
CA GLY A 131 6.80 -10.77 -1.87
C GLY A 131 5.39 -10.23 -1.59
N TYR A 132 4.66 -9.75 -2.63
CA TYR A 132 3.24 -9.34 -2.53
C TYR A 132 2.29 -10.29 -3.26
N VAL A 133 2.84 -11.20 -4.03
CA VAL A 133 2.16 -12.31 -4.71
C VAL A 133 2.91 -13.61 -4.45
N THR A 134 2.30 -14.76 -4.76
CA THR A 134 3.00 -16.04 -4.64
C THR A 134 4.16 -16.13 -5.65
N GLU A 135 5.20 -16.92 -5.31
CA GLU A 135 6.34 -17.16 -6.22
C GLU A 135 5.91 -17.64 -7.62
N LYS A 136 4.88 -18.49 -7.67
CA LYS A 136 4.33 -18.98 -8.95
C LYS A 136 3.71 -17.85 -9.76
N GLU A 137 2.96 -16.99 -9.11
CA GLU A 137 2.34 -15.83 -9.74
C GLU A 137 3.39 -14.83 -10.18
N PHE A 138 4.37 -14.50 -9.33
CA PHE A 138 5.46 -13.61 -9.67
C PHE A 138 6.22 -14.08 -10.92
N LYS A 139 6.58 -15.38 -11.01
CA LYS A 139 7.23 -15.94 -12.19
C LYS A 139 6.40 -15.80 -13.47
N LYS A 140 5.07 -15.90 -13.37
CA LYS A 140 4.16 -15.67 -14.51
C LYS A 140 4.14 -14.20 -14.90
N LEU A 141 3.99 -13.29 -13.93
CA LEU A 141 3.93 -11.84 -14.13
C LEU A 141 5.25 -11.28 -14.68
N SER A 142 6.40 -11.80 -14.22
CA SER A 142 7.71 -11.41 -14.74
C SER A 142 7.88 -11.69 -16.23
N LYS A 143 7.23 -12.71 -16.75
CA LYS A 143 7.18 -12.98 -18.20
C LYS A 143 6.29 -12.01 -18.95
N SER A 144 5.18 -11.60 -18.32
CA SER A 144 4.21 -10.66 -18.92
C SER A 144 4.70 -9.21 -18.89
N TYR A 145 5.48 -8.83 -17.88
CA TYR A 145 5.96 -7.48 -17.64
C TYR A 145 7.48 -7.34 -17.90
N LYS A 146 8.05 -8.23 -18.72
CA LYS A 146 9.50 -8.25 -19.06
C LYS A 146 9.99 -6.93 -19.68
N ASP A 147 9.10 -6.18 -20.34
CA ASP A 147 9.40 -4.93 -21.02
C ASP A 147 9.31 -3.70 -20.09
N ILE A 148 8.87 -3.90 -18.83
CA ILE A 148 8.85 -2.87 -17.79
C ILE A 148 10.16 -2.95 -17.01
N SER A 149 11.10 -2.05 -17.31
CA SER A 149 12.46 -2.06 -16.73
C SER A 149 12.45 -1.99 -15.20
N THR A 150 11.58 -1.19 -14.62
CA THR A 150 11.43 -1.04 -13.16
C THR A 150 10.92 -2.33 -12.51
N TYR A 151 9.99 -3.06 -13.15
CA TYR A 151 9.50 -4.35 -12.66
C TYR A 151 10.60 -5.41 -12.67
N VAL A 152 11.44 -5.42 -13.70
CA VAL A 152 12.58 -6.35 -13.81
C VAL A 152 13.65 -6.02 -12.75
N ALA A 153 13.88 -4.73 -12.48
CA ALA A 153 14.84 -4.28 -11.47
C ALA A 153 14.43 -4.65 -10.04
N ASN A 154 13.12 -4.89 -9.80
CA ASN A 154 12.56 -5.28 -8.50
C ASN A 154 13.02 -4.36 -7.36
N SER A 155 12.91 -3.04 -7.56
CA SER A 155 13.20 -2.04 -6.54
C SER A 155 12.24 -2.22 -5.35
N GLU A 156 12.75 -2.13 -4.12
CA GLU A 156 11.92 -2.21 -2.92
C GLU A 156 11.14 -0.91 -2.64
N ASP A 157 11.50 0.16 -3.32
CA ASP A 157 10.91 1.48 -3.12
C ASP A 157 9.78 1.79 -4.11
N ASP A 158 9.64 0.98 -5.17
CA ASP A 158 8.59 1.11 -6.18
C ASP A 158 7.57 -0.02 -6.04
N PHE A 159 6.28 0.34 -6.16
CA PHE A 159 5.19 -0.63 -6.13
C PHE A 159 4.52 -0.71 -7.50
N HIS A 160 4.67 -1.84 -8.16
CA HIS A 160 3.96 -2.12 -9.40
C HIS A 160 2.54 -2.56 -9.08
N ILE A 161 1.56 -1.87 -9.64
CA ILE A 161 0.16 -2.08 -9.31
C ILE A 161 -0.67 -2.38 -10.56
N LYS A 162 -1.63 -3.27 -10.36
CA LYS A 162 -2.64 -3.62 -11.35
C LYS A 162 -4.01 -3.19 -10.83
N ILE A 163 -4.68 -2.26 -11.53
CA ILE A 163 -6.05 -1.85 -11.20
C ILE A 163 -7.01 -2.99 -11.50
N LEU A 164 -7.93 -3.26 -10.56
CA LEU A 164 -8.88 -4.37 -10.61
C LEU A 164 -10.27 -3.93 -11.09
N ASN A 165 -10.73 -2.72 -10.73
CA ASN A 165 -12.05 -2.15 -11.07
C ASN A 165 -11.95 -1.01 -12.10
#